data_8e2e9f2449ee5e1c0e3c5266a8c5cf9f
#
_entry.id   8e2e9f2449ee5e1c0e3c5266a8c5cf9f
#
_cell.length_a   1.000
_cell.length_b   1.000
_cell.length_c   1.000
_cell.angle_alpha   90.00
_cell.angle_beta   90.00
_cell.angle_gamma   90.00
#
_symmetry.space_group_name_H-M   'P 1'
#
loop_
_entity.id
_entity.type
_entity.pdbx_description
1 polymer ?
#
loop_
_entity_poly.entity_id
_entity_poly.type
_entity_poly.pdbx_seq_one_letter_code
_entity_poly.pdbx_strand_id
1 'polypeptide(L)'
;MFIKVTLSGNRRYAQLVESFRNEEGKPRQRTVCTLGRLEAGGEVDTLIASLQRARGLATSSTSASPLDGLRFTDSRHFGDIWALSELWCSLGFDDLASSWRRSKTEVDVLSCLRLMVFNRLCDPGSKLGVLRWLETVALPSGFGVVSEHQHLLRAMDVLDEHSDKLSTRLATLMRPLIDQDLSVVFYDLTTVAVTGQTDLEDDLRAFGLAKSGLVERQFMLSLVQTAEGLPIAHEVHPGNTAEAKTLLPMIRGLLARYPLKCVVLIADRGLLSTANIEELDKLQAQLKKDGRDVAVEYILAVPAARYGDFADDLQKLHKSQDATQEWCAETKWNDSRLVVAHDPVAANRRSVARDKTIAELVKLGQQCSVKLSEQDESQRTGKKNKSKGRPMSDSGTKARFYHAVKDAHMAHLIKVDLKAELFSYTIDEDKKRYLELLDGKLLLVTNTSSPAAEVVQRYKSLADIERGFRVLKSDIEIGPVYHRLPQRIRAHALICFMALVLYRVMRMRLKAARRSESPSTLLEQLKRSHQQTVETSEGATLTGLTEITPAQKSLFAALDLAPPTPSDLTKPVL
;
A
#
# COMPACT_ATOMS: atom_id res chain seq x y z
N MET A 1 -7.62 -74.72 -19.42
CA MET A 1 -8.74 -73.78 -19.23
C MET A 1 -8.23 -72.37 -18.99
N PHE A 2 -8.94 -71.35 -19.47
CA PHE A 2 -8.62 -69.94 -19.30
C PHE A 2 -9.90 -69.11 -19.33
N ILE A 3 -9.83 -67.88 -18.86
CA ILE A 3 -10.96 -66.92 -18.85
C ILE A 3 -10.93 -66.11 -20.12
N LYS A 4 -12.04 -66.15 -20.87
CA LYS A 4 -12.28 -65.37 -22.08
C LYS A 4 -13.32 -64.29 -21.81
N VAL A 5 -13.04 -63.05 -22.20
CA VAL A 5 -14.02 -61.97 -22.16
C VAL A 5 -14.77 -61.87 -23.44
N THR A 6 -16.11 -61.95 -23.38
CA THR A 6 -16.99 -61.86 -24.51
C THR A 6 -17.93 -60.68 -24.39
N LEU A 7 -18.17 -59.95 -25.47
CA LEU A 7 -19.11 -58.84 -25.56
C LEU A 7 -20.48 -59.34 -26.04
N SER A 8 -21.55 -58.94 -25.37
CA SER A 8 -22.93 -59.12 -25.84
C SER A 8 -23.69 -57.83 -25.69
N GLY A 9 -23.90 -57.12 -26.78
CA GLY A 9 -24.37 -55.77 -26.80
C GLY A 9 -23.30 -54.86 -26.12
N ASN A 10 -23.71 -53.95 -25.20
CA ASN A 10 -22.84 -53.07 -24.44
C ASN A 10 -22.30 -53.70 -23.13
N ARG A 11 -22.44 -55.04 -22.95
CA ARG A 11 -22.09 -55.72 -21.70
C ARG A 11 -20.96 -56.71 -21.92
N ARG A 12 -20.04 -56.80 -20.94
CA ARG A 12 -18.88 -57.69 -20.93
C ARG A 12 -19.15 -58.87 -20.00
N TYR A 13 -18.86 -60.06 -20.46
CA TYR A 13 -19.04 -61.31 -19.70
C TYR A 13 -17.71 -62.04 -19.60
N ALA A 14 -17.43 -62.65 -18.46
CA ALA A 14 -16.35 -63.59 -18.27
C ALA A 14 -16.86 -65.02 -18.48
N GLN A 15 -16.16 -65.75 -19.30
CA GLN A 15 -16.48 -67.18 -19.61
C GLN A 15 -15.24 -68.02 -19.34
N LEU A 16 -15.44 -69.19 -18.70
CA LEU A 16 -14.43 -70.22 -18.59
C LEU A 16 -14.42 -71.01 -19.85
N VAL A 17 -13.29 -71.03 -20.54
CA VAL A 17 -13.16 -71.72 -21.86
C VAL A 17 -12.04 -72.73 -21.75
N GLU A 18 -12.27 -73.88 -22.35
CA GLU A 18 -11.31 -74.96 -22.51
C GLU A 18 -10.86 -75.06 -23.96
N SER A 19 -9.52 -75.14 -24.16
CA SER A 19 -8.97 -75.45 -25.47
C SER A 19 -8.79 -76.96 -25.60
N PHE A 20 -9.25 -77.54 -26.70
CA PHE A 20 -9.05 -78.93 -27.07
C PHE A 20 -8.73 -79.07 -28.57
N ARG A 21 -8.23 -80.22 -28.97
CA ARG A 21 -8.05 -80.56 -30.40
C ARG A 21 -9.20 -81.44 -30.89
N ASN A 22 -9.74 -81.07 -32.02
CA ASN A 22 -10.81 -81.93 -32.66
C ASN A 22 -10.14 -83.15 -33.27
N GLU A 23 -10.96 -84.04 -33.82
CA GLU A 23 -10.55 -85.32 -34.48
C GLU A 23 -9.57 -85.10 -35.63
N GLU A 24 -9.54 -83.91 -36.23
CA GLU A 24 -8.63 -83.52 -37.31
C GLU A 24 -7.32 -82.86 -36.75
N GLY A 25 -7.12 -82.88 -35.43
CA GLY A 25 -5.93 -82.26 -34.78
C GLY A 25 -5.93 -80.78 -34.69
N LYS A 26 -6.97 -80.04 -35.15
CA LYS A 26 -7.07 -78.61 -35.14
C LYS A 26 -7.49 -78.09 -33.77
N PRO A 27 -6.88 -76.97 -33.26
CA PRO A 27 -7.28 -76.40 -31.99
C PRO A 27 -8.70 -75.81 -32.07
N ARG A 28 -9.52 -76.12 -31.07
CA ARG A 28 -10.88 -75.61 -30.88
C ARG A 28 -11.07 -75.20 -29.45
N GLN A 29 -12.03 -74.31 -29.23
CA GLN A 29 -12.40 -73.80 -27.91
C GLN A 29 -13.87 -74.13 -27.64
N ARG A 30 -14.17 -74.59 -26.42
CA ARG A 30 -15.54 -74.72 -25.92
C ARG A 30 -15.74 -73.96 -24.66
N THR A 31 -16.85 -73.26 -24.49
CA THR A 31 -17.24 -72.61 -23.27
C THR A 31 -17.69 -73.66 -22.27
N VAL A 32 -17.04 -73.71 -21.12
CA VAL A 32 -17.39 -74.62 -20.03
C VAL A 32 -18.56 -74.05 -19.25
N CYS A 33 -18.43 -72.74 -18.83
CA CYS A 33 -19.51 -71.99 -18.18
C CYS A 33 -19.31 -70.51 -18.33
N THR A 34 -20.40 -69.76 -18.14
CA THR A 34 -20.32 -68.27 -17.99
C THR A 34 -20.19 -67.92 -16.50
N LEU A 35 -19.17 -67.22 -16.16
CA LEU A 35 -18.85 -66.85 -14.78
C LEU A 35 -19.64 -65.62 -14.29
N GLY A 36 -20.15 -64.81 -15.22
CA GLY A 36 -20.94 -63.61 -14.89
C GLY A 36 -20.51 -62.35 -15.63
N ARG A 37 -21.10 -61.19 -15.28
CA ARG A 37 -20.79 -59.89 -15.85
C ARG A 37 -19.56 -59.28 -15.23
N LEU A 38 -18.75 -58.64 -16.04
CA LEU A 38 -17.59 -57.85 -15.64
C LEU A 38 -17.98 -56.38 -15.33
N GLU A 39 -18.85 -56.19 -14.37
CA GLU A 39 -19.25 -54.88 -13.85
C GLU A 39 -18.78 -54.81 -12.38
N ALA A 40 -18.34 -53.62 -11.93
CA ALA A 40 -17.87 -53.43 -10.54
C ALA A 40 -19.00 -53.81 -9.55
N GLY A 41 -18.71 -54.67 -8.59
CA GLY A 41 -19.69 -55.23 -7.65
C GLY A 41 -20.58 -56.34 -8.23
N GLY A 42 -20.27 -56.88 -9.41
CA GLY A 42 -21.02 -57.90 -10.11
C GLY A 42 -20.73 -59.35 -9.64
N GLU A 43 -21.36 -60.32 -10.34
CA GLU A 43 -21.26 -61.75 -10.04
C GLU A 43 -19.81 -62.27 -10.02
N VAL A 44 -18.95 -61.71 -10.90
CA VAL A 44 -17.53 -62.10 -10.99
C VAL A 44 -16.74 -61.66 -9.76
N ASP A 45 -16.99 -60.46 -9.22
CA ASP A 45 -16.35 -59.96 -8.01
C ASP A 45 -16.75 -60.80 -6.79
N THR A 46 -18.02 -61.20 -6.71
CA THR A 46 -18.53 -62.13 -5.68
C THR A 46 -17.87 -63.50 -5.77
N LEU A 47 -17.65 -64.01 -6.98
CA LEU A 47 -16.97 -65.29 -7.22
C LEU A 47 -15.47 -65.21 -6.85
N ILE A 48 -14.80 -64.12 -7.19
CA ILE A 48 -13.41 -63.87 -6.81
C ILE A 48 -13.27 -63.83 -5.27
N ALA A 49 -14.14 -63.07 -4.59
CA ALA A 49 -14.16 -62.98 -3.14
C ALA A 49 -14.42 -64.33 -2.47
N SER A 50 -15.26 -65.15 -3.05
CA SER A 50 -15.54 -66.52 -2.57
C SER A 50 -14.35 -67.46 -2.74
N LEU A 51 -13.66 -67.42 -3.88
CA LEU A 51 -12.43 -68.18 -4.14
C LEU A 51 -11.28 -67.76 -3.25
N GLN A 52 -11.12 -66.45 -3.00
CA GLN A 52 -10.13 -65.94 -2.08
C GLN A 52 -10.36 -66.44 -0.63
N ARG A 53 -11.62 -66.45 -0.17
CA ARG A 53 -12.00 -67.05 1.12
C ARG A 53 -11.69 -68.54 1.19
N ALA A 54 -12.02 -69.28 0.14
CA ALA A 54 -11.76 -70.72 0.05
C ALA A 54 -10.27 -71.08 0.08
N ARG A 55 -9.40 -70.17 -0.37
CA ARG A 55 -7.93 -70.28 -0.29
C ARG A 55 -7.33 -69.83 1.04
N GLY A 56 -8.14 -69.38 2.01
CA GLY A 56 -7.65 -68.81 3.26
C GLY A 56 -6.89 -67.46 3.09
N LEU A 57 -6.99 -66.86 1.92
CA LEU A 57 -6.56 -65.49 1.69
C LEU A 57 -7.58 -64.59 2.37
N ALA A 58 -7.17 -63.85 3.41
CA ALA A 58 -8.05 -62.85 4.00
C ALA A 58 -8.59 -61.93 2.90
N THR A 59 -9.89 -62.02 2.69
CA THR A 59 -10.57 -60.97 1.91
C THR A 59 -10.55 -59.76 2.81
N SER A 60 -9.59 -58.85 2.63
CA SER A 60 -9.78 -57.47 3.00
C SER A 60 -10.93 -56.97 2.12
N SER A 61 -12.15 -57.34 2.51
CA SER A 61 -13.38 -56.79 2.02
C SER A 61 -13.61 -55.49 2.73
N THR A 62 -12.93 -54.56 2.30
CA THR A 62 -13.15 -53.14 2.09
C THR A 62 -11.89 -52.68 1.40
N SER A 63 -11.97 -52.19 0.19
CA SER A 63 -11.00 -51.21 -0.23
C SER A 63 -11.18 -50.03 0.73
N ALA A 64 -10.58 -50.15 1.93
CA ALA A 64 -10.35 -48.98 2.75
C ALA A 64 -9.69 -48.00 1.79
N SER A 65 -10.35 -46.91 1.49
CA SER A 65 -9.71 -45.81 0.80
C SER A 65 -8.38 -45.62 1.53
N PRO A 66 -7.25 -45.38 0.86
CA PRO A 66 -6.01 -45.03 1.57
C PRO A 66 -6.21 -43.91 2.58
N LEU A 67 -7.36 -43.23 2.53
CA LEU A 67 -7.81 -42.16 3.42
C LEU A 67 -8.74 -42.67 4.56
N ASP A 68 -9.17 -43.96 4.55
CA ASP A 68 -9.98 -44.51 5.64
C ASP A 68 -9.12 -44.55 6.92
N GLY A 69 -9.51 -43.72 7.90
CA GLY A 69 -8.79 -43.59 9.15
C GLY A 69 -7.85 -42.38 9.27
N LEU A 70 -7.74 -41.54 8.22
CA LEU A 70 -7.07 -40.26 8.30
C LEU A 70 -8.09 -39.16 8.52
N ARG A 71 -7.91 -38.35 9.57
CA ARG A 71 -8.75 -37.20 9.88
C ARG A 71 -7.90 -35.93 9.85
N PHE A 72 -8.22 -35.02 8.93
CA PHE A 72 -7.59 -33.71 8.90
C PHE A 72 -8.17 -32.87 10.05
N THR A 73 -7.35 -32.55 11.04
CA THR A 73 -7.78 -31.87 12.26
C THR A 73 -7.48 -30.39 12.24
N ASP A 74 -6.42 -29.95 11.53
CA ASP A 74 -6.03 -28.56 11.44
C ASP A 74 -5.34 -28.23 10.11
N SER A 75 -5.51 -26.98 9.65
CA SER A 75 -4.90 -26.46 8.42
C SER A 75 -4.60 -24.98 8.60
N ARG A 76 -3.32 -24.59 8.71
CA ARG A 76 -2.89 -23.23 8.99
C ARG A 76 -2.01 -22.69 7.89
N HIS A 77 -2.17 -21.41 7.57
CA HIS A 77 -1.29 -20.70 6.64
C HIS A 77 0.15 -20.70 7.17
N PHE A 78 1.12 -20.92 6.29
CA PHE A 78 2.52 -21.02 6.69
C PHE A 78 3.48 -20.28 5.75
N GLY A 79 3.29 -20.35 4.44
CA GLY A 79 4.27 -19.88 3.46
C GLY A 79 4.53 -18.37 3.49
N ASP A 80 3.52 -17.56 3.75
CA ASP A 80 3.63 -16.11 3.93
C ASP A 80 4.37 -15.77 5.23
N ILE A 81 4.06 -16.45 6.33
CA ILE A 81 4.73 -16.28 7.62
C ILE A 81 6.19 -16.72 7.55
N TRP A 82 6.47 -17.83 6.86
CA TRP A 82 7.82 -18.28 6.59
C TRP A 82 8.63 -17.24 5.83
N ALA A 83 8.11 -16.73 4.72
CA ALA A 83 8.78 -15.70 3.91
C ALA A 83 9.10 -14.44 4.73
N LEU A 84 8.16 -13.97 5.55
CA LEU A 84 8.38 -12.82 6.42
C LEU A 84 9.38 -13.10 7.53
N SER A 85 9.39 -14.31 8.10
CA SER A 85 10.36 -14.72 9.12
C SER A 85 11.77 -14.78 8.56
N GLU A 86 11.95 -15.41 7.40
CA GLU A 86 13.24 -15.48 6.72
C GLU A 86 13.74 -14.08 6.28
N LEU A 87 12.84 -13.23 5.78
CA LEU A 87 13.15 -11.85 5.45
C LEU A 87 13.61 -11.06 6.69
N TRP A 88 12.89 -11.20 7.81
CA TRP A 88 13.24 -10.61 9.09
C TRP A 88 14.63 -11.02 9.57
N CYS A 89 14.92 -12.32 9.53
CA CYS A 89 16.23 -12.88 9.90
C CYS A 89 17.33 -12.38 8.94
N SER A 90 17.08 -12.34 7.62
CA SER A 90 18.06 -11.87 6.62
C SER A 90 18.44 -10.40 6.81
N LEU A 91 17.55 -9.59 7.39
CA LEU A 91 17.81 -8.19 7.75
C LEU A 91 18.46 -8.03 9.15
N GLY A 92 18.67 -9.12 9.88
CA GLY A 92 19.24 -9.10 11.22
C GLY A 92 18.31 -8.49 12.28
N PHE A 93 17.01 -8.40 12.02
CA PHE A 93 16.07 -7.71 12.92
C PHE A 93 15.84 -8.40 14.25
N ASP A 94 16.27 -9.65 14.43
CA ASP A 94 16.27 -10.32 15.73
C ASP A 94 17.17 -9.61 16.76
N ASP A 95 18.21 -8.91 16.29
CA ASP A 95 19.11 -8.16 17.15
C ASP A 95 18.49 -6.86 17.72
N LEU A 96 17.30 -6.48 17.25
CA LEU A 96 16.50 -5.41 17.87
C LEU A 96 16.22 -5.71 19.36
N ALA A 97 16.16 -7.00 19.74
CA ALA A 97 16.01 -7.43 21.13
C ALA A 97 17.10 -6.85 22.06
N SER A 98 18.28 -6.53 21.54
CA SER A 98 19.35 -5.89 22.28
C SER A 98 18.95 -4.52 22.87
N SER A 99 17.96 -3.84 22.25
CA SER A 99 17.49 -2.50 22.66
C SER A 99 16.82 -2.51 24.04
N TRP A 100 16.16 -3.61 24.41
CA TRP A 100 15.43 -3.77 25.69
C TRP A 100 15.92 -4.94 26.56
N ARG A 101 17.09 -5.50 26.27
CA ARG A 101 17.67 -6.66 27.01
C ARG A 101 17.68 -6.50 28.54
N ARG A 102 17.71 -5.27 29.05
CA ARG A 102 17.72 -4.97 30.50
C ARG A 102 16.31 -4.70 31.07
N SER A 103 15.28 -4.78 30.27
CA SER A 103 13.90 -4.66 30.75
C SER A 103 13.53 -5.90 31.58
N LYS A 104 12.90 -5.69 32.74
CA LYS A 104 12.42 -6.76 33.63
C LYS A 104 11.04 -7.30 33.20
N THR A 105 10.77 -7.33 31.91
CA THR A 105 9.49 -7.85 31.42
C THR A 105 9.54 -9.36 31.27
N GLU A 106 8.46 -10.03 31.65
CA GLU A 106 8.24 -11.46 31.45
C GLU A 106 7.71 -11.77 30.03
N VAL A 107 7.37 -10.72 29.28
CA VAL A 107 6.80 -10.85 27.93
C VAL A 107 7.92 -10.96 26.91
N ASP A 108 7.80 -11.90 25.99
CA ASP A 108 8.64 -11.95 24.78
C ASP A 108 8.28 -10.81 23.82
N VAL A 109 8.94 -9.67 24.02
CA VAL A 109 8.72 -8.44 23.25
C VAL A 109 9.07 -8.64 21.78
N LEU A 110 10.11 -9.43 21.46
CA LEU A 110 10.51 -9.67 20.07
C LEU A 110 9.44 -10.46 19.30
N SER A 111 8.96 -11.55 19.87
CA SER A 111 7.87 -12.32 19.26
C SER A 111 6.60 -11.50 19.12
N CYS A 112 6.23 -10.72 20.14
CA CYS A 112 5.09 -9.79 20.04
C CYS A 112 5.26 -8.78 18.91
N LEU A 113 6.45 -8.19 18.77
CA LEU A 113 6.77 -7.23 17.70
C LEU A 113 6.66 -7.89 16.32
N ARG A 114 7.31 -9.05 16.13
CA ARG A 114 7.26 -9.81 14.88
C ARG A 114 5.81 -10.13 14.48
N LEU A 115 5.02 -10.67 15.40
CA LEU A 115 3.62 -11.01 15.16
C LEU A 115 2.77 -9.79 14.78
N MET A 116 2.94 -8.67 15.49
CA MET A 116 2.22 -7.43 15.18
C MET A 116 2.62 -6.86 13.80
N VAL A 117 3.89 -6.96 13.43
CA VAL A 117 4.39 -6.51 12.10
C VAL A 117 3.89 -7.43 11.00
N PHE A 118 3.96 -8.75 11.18
CA PHE A 118 3.51 -9.72 10.18
C PHE A 118 2.00 -9.66 9.96
N ASN A 119 1.23 -9.49 11.05
CA ASN A 119 -0.21 -9.28 10.93
C ASN A 119 -0.55 -8.04 10.09
N ARG A 120 0.23 -6.94 10.17
CA ARG A 120 0.02 -5.76 9.31
C ARG A 120 0.21 -6.06 7.82
N LEU A 121 0.97 -7.08 7.46
CA LEU A 121 1.25 -7.45 6.07
C LEU A 121 0.34 -8.56 5.55
N CYS A 122 -0.13 -9.46 6.42
CA CYS A 122 -0.89 -10.65 6.03
C CYS A 122 -2.40 -10.51 6.25
N ASP A 123 -2.81 -9.83 7.34
CA ASP A 123 -4.23 -9.69 7.73
C ASP A 123 -4.37 -8.51 8.71
N PRO A 124 -4.29 -7.27 8.21
CA PRO A 124 -4.28 -6.07 9.06
C PRO A 124 -5.48 -6.05 10.02
N GLY A 125 -5.21 -5.97 11.32
CA GLY A 125 -6.27 -6.01 12.33
C GLY A 125 -5.93 -5.28 13.61
N SER A 126 -6.88 -5.22 14.55
CA SER A 126 -6.64 -4.72 15.92
C SER A 126 -5.69 -5.64 16.69
N LYS A 127 -5.16 -5.19 17.83
CA LYS A 127 -4.31 -6.05 18.67
C LYS A 127 -5.06 -7.31 19.17
N LEU A 128 -6.36 -7.21 19.37
CA LEU A 128 -7.19 -8.38 19.63
C LEU A 128 -7.38 -9.24 18.37
N GLY A 129 -7.44 -8.60 17.21
CA GLY A 129 -7.45 -9.28 15.91
C GLY A 129 -6.20 -10.12 15.65
N VAL A 130 -5.02 -9.68 16.13
CA VAL A 130 -3.78 -10.47 16.05
C VAL A 130 -3.93 -11.84 16.70
N LEU A 131 -4.58 -11.92 17.87
CA LEU A 131 -4.77 -13.21 18.55
C LEU A 131 -5.69 -14.16 17.76
N ARG A 132 -6.75 -13.64 17.16
CA ARG A 132 -7.64 -14.44 16.30
C ARG A 132 -6.92 -14.89 15.02
N TRP A 133 -6.12 -14.02 14.44
CA TRP A 133 -5.31 -14.35 13.28
C TRP A 133 -4.29 -15.45 13.60
N LEU A 134 -3.68 -15.44 14.80
CA LEU A 134 -2.76 -16.48 15.25
C LEU A 134 -3.38 -17.90 15.26
N GLU A 135 -4.69 -18.01 15.41
CA GLU A 135 -5.39 -19.30 15.32
C GLU A 135 -5.39 -19.85 13.88
N THR A 136 -5.19 -19.01 12.87
CA THR A 136 -5.24 -19.35 11.44
C THR A 136 -3.87 -19.58 10.80
N VAL A 137 -2.79 -19.26 11.50
CA VAL A 137 -1.42 -19.34 10.98
C VAL A 137 -0.56 -20.33 11.78
N ALA A 138 0.38 -20.96 11.12
CA ALA A 138 1.44 -21.72 11.77
C ALA A 138 2.69 -20.83 11.86
N LEU A 139 3.37 -20.91 13.00
CA LEU A 139 4.59 -20.15 13.24
C LEU A 139 5.81 -21.04 13.05
N PRO A 140 6.88 -20.57 12.40
CA PRO A 140 8.15 -21.29 12.38
C PRO A 140 8.80 -21.29 13.78
N SER A 141 9.87 -22.06 13.95
CA SER A 141 10.62 -22.09 15.19
C SER A 141 11.15 -20.70 15.60
N GLY A 142 11.31 -20.46 16.91
CA GLY A 142 11.85 -19.20 17.43
C GLY A 142 10.83 -18.12 17.78
N PHE A 143 9.53 -18.43 17.77
CA PHE A 143 8.49 -17.59 18.37
C PHE A 143 8.19 -18.06 19.79
N GLY A 144 8.14 -17.11 20.73
CA GLY A 144 7.63 -17.34 22.06
C GLY A 144 6.10 -17.41 22.10
N VAL A 145 5.56 -17.88 23.22
CA VAL A 145 4.11 -18.00 23.42
C VAL A 145 3.49 -16.61 23.62
N VAL A 146 2.57 -16.24 22.73
CA VAL A 146 1.76 -15.02 22.83
C VAL A 146 0.30 -15.44 22.87
N SER A 147 -0.26 -15.54 24.06
CA SER A 147 -1.63 -16.03 24.27
C SER A 147 -2.61 -14.95 24.70
N GLU A 148 -2.13 -13.81 25.20
CA GLU A 148 -2.97 -12.79 25.79
C GLU A 148 -2.83 -11.43 25.12
N HIS A 149 -3.93 -10.72 25.04
CA HIS A 149 -3.95 -9.33 24.55
C HIS A 149 -3.00 -8.41 25.34
N GLN A 150 -2.87 -8.66 26.65
CA GLN A 150 -1.98 -7.89 27.51
C GLN A 150 -0.50 -8.05 27.15
N HIS A 151 -0.07 -9.21 26.60
CA HIS A 151 1.30 -9.40 26.13
C HIS A 151 1.64 -8.41 25.01
N LEU A 152 0.74 -8.25 24.04
CA LEU A 152 0.91 -7.29 22.94
C LEU A 152 0.95 -5.84 23.43
N LEU A 153 0.08 -5.47 24.37
CA LEU A 153 0.04 -4.12 24.92
C LEU A 153 1.28 -3.79 25.75
N ARG A 154 1.75 -4.74 26.61
CA ARG A 154 2.99 -4.58 27.38
C ARG A 154 4.22 -4.51 26.46
N ALA A 155 4.25 -5.31 25.42
CA ALA A 155 5.31 -5.20 24.41
C ALA A 155 5.32 -3.79 23.77
N MET A 156 4.16 -3.22 23.43
CA MET A 156 4.08 -1.86 22.90
C MET A 156 4.61 -0.82 23.90
N ASP A 157 4.32 -0.97 25.18
CA ASP A 157 4.81 -0.05 26.23
C ASP A 157 6.35 -0.12 26.33
N VAL A 158 6.95 -1.32 26.26
CA VAL A 158 8.42 -1.53 26.23
C VAL A 158 9.06 -0.94 24.96
N LEU A 159 8.40 -1.08 23.80
CA LEU A 159 8.91 -0.51 22.53
C LEU A 159 8.98 1.01 22.59
N ASP A 160 7.99 1.69 23.18
CA ASP A 160 8.01 3.14 23.35
C ASP A 160 9.07 3.60 24.37
N GLU A 161 9.17 2.91 25.51
CA GLU A 161 10.19 3.18 26.54
C GLU A 161 11.62 3.12 25.98
N HIS A 162 11.85 2.26 25.01
CA HIS A 162 13.17 2.04 24.41
C HIS A 162 13.28 2.57 22.96
N SER A 163 12.38 3.45 22.54
CA SER A 163 12.25 3.92 21.17
C SER A 163 13.53 4.50 20.56
N ASP A 164 14.33 5.26 21.31
CA ASP A 164 15.58 5.84 20.82
C ASP A 164 16.65 4.79 20.52
N LYS A 165 16.82 3.81 21.44
CA LYS A 165 17.77 2.72 21.25
C LYS A 165 17.33 1.83 20.08
N LEU A 166 16.04 1.54 20.02
CA LEU A 166 15.43 0.75 18.96
C LEU A 166 15.61 1.42 17.60
N SER A 167 15.32 2.72 17.50
CA SER A 167 15.50 3.50 16.28
C SER A 167 16.98 3.56 15.83
N THR A 168 17.89 3.70 16.77
CA THR A 168 19.33 3.68 16.50
C THR A 168 19.80 2.31 16.01
N ARG A 169 19.31 1.23 16.66
CA ARG A 169 19.65 -0.14 16.26
C ARG A 169 19.07 -0.48 14.89
N LEU A 170 17.80 -0.15 14.66
CA LEU A 170 17.15 -0.33 13.37
C LEU A 170 17.90 0.42 12.25
N ALA A 171 18.27 1.68 12.49
CA ALA A 171 19.08 2.45 11.55
C ALA A 171 20.42 1.74 11.22
N THR A 172 21.09 1.16 12.24
CA THR A 172 22.34 0.41 12.05
C THR A 172 22.13 -0.82 11.16
N LEU A 173 21.06 -1.59 11.40
CA LEU A 173 20.73 -2.78 10.61
C LEU A 173 20.32 -2.44 9.17
N MET A 174 19.75 -1.27 8.97
CA MET A 174 19.33 -0.82 7.62
C MET A 174 20.46 -0.17 6.81
N ARG A 175 21.58 0.20 7.43
CA ARG A 175 22.72 0.85 6.73
C ARG A 175 23.17 0.13 5.45
N PRO A 176 23.26 -1.22 5.39
CA PRO A 176 23.66 -1.92 4.18
C PRO A 176 22.72 -1.75 2.99
N LEU A 177 21.47 -1.32 3.24
CA LEU A 177 20.45 -1.10 2.23
C LEU A 177 20.45 0.33 1.67
N ILE A 178 21.30 1.21 2.20
CA ILE A 178 21.28 2.66 1.92
C ILE A 178 22.63 3.07 1.35
N ASP A 179 22.62 3.80 0.23
CA ASP A 179 23.81 4.50 -0.25
C ASP A 179 24.19 5.61 0.75
N GLN A 180 25.41 5.52 1.27
CA GLN A 180 25.91 6.45 2.29
C GLN A 180 26.62 7.67 1.69
N ASP A 181 27.04 7.61 0.43
CA ASP A 181 27.77 8.71 -0.21
C ASP A 181 26.85 9.84 -0.67
N LEU A 182 25.69 9.48 -1.25
CA LEU A 182 24.67 10.44 -1.67
C LEU A 182 23.29 9.92 -1.31
N SER A 183 22.68 10.50 -0.28
CA SER A 183 21.31 10.14 0.08
C SER A 183 20.34 11.24 -0.31
N VAL A 184 19.68 11.03 -1.43
CA VAL A 184 18.46 11.76 -1.73
C VAL A 184 17.38 11.23 -0.81
N VAL A 185 16.94 12.07 0.10
CA VAL A 185 15.89 11.72 1.06
C VAL A 185 14.64 12.56 0.79
N PHE A 186 13.55 11.89 0.87
CA PHE A 186 12.25 12.49 0.69
C PHE A 186 11.56 12.56 2.05
N TYR A 187 11.06 13.72 2.35
CA TYR A 187 10.30 13.99 3.55
C TYR A 187 8.85 14.33 3.21
N ASP A 188 7.92 13.65 3.80
CA ASP A 188 6.50 13.96 3.67
C ASP A 188 5.76 13.63 4.98
N LEU A 189 4.57 14.23 5.12
CA LEU A 189 3.68 14.07 6.27
C LEU A 189 2.33 13.52 5.82
N THR A 190 1.75 12.73 6.70
CA THR A 190 0.37 12.30 6.54
C THR A 190 -0.39 12.40 7.85
N THR A 191 -1.70 12.55 7.75
CA THR A 191 -2.61 12.48 8.89
C THR A 191 -3.16 11.07 9.03
N VAL A 192 -3.27 10.61 10.27
CA VAL A 192 -3.85 9.30 10.61
C VAL A 192 -5.00 9.55 11.58
N ALA A 193 -6.21 9.15 11.18
CA ALA A 193 -7.40 9.29 12.00
C ALA A 193 -7.31 8.42 13.26
N VAL A 194 -7.80 8.96 14.36
CA VAL A 194 -7.89 8.27 15.66
C VAL A 194 -9.30 8.35 16.22
N THR A 195 -9.71 7.32 16.92
CA THR A 195 -11.02 7.25 17.56
C THR A 195 -10.91 7.41 19.07
N GLY A 196 -12.02 7.82 19.67
CA GLY A 196 -12.17 7.97 21.12
C GLY A 196 -11.86 9.37 21.62
N GLN A 197 -12.32 9.64 22.84
CA GLN A 197 -12.10 10.89 23.58
C GLN A 197 -11.09 10.64 24.70
N THR A 198 -10.33 11.65 25.04
CA THR A 198 -9.47 11.67 26.23
C THR A 198 -9.16 13.10 26.63
N ASP A 199 -8.95 13.31 27.91
CA ASP A 199 -8.55 14.57 28.52
C ASP A 199 -7.10 14.49 29.05
N LEU A 200 -6.25 13.67 28.42
CA LEU A 200 -4.85 13.53 28.79
C LEU A 200 -4.08 14.80 28.39
N GLU A 201 -3.29 15.33 29.31
CA GLU A 201 -2.21 16.26 28.96
C GLU A 201 -1.26 15.56 27.99
N ASP A 202 -0.70 16.27 27.00
CA ASP A 202 0.17 15.74 25.93
C ASP A 202 -0.49 14.70 25.01
N ASP A 203 -1.81 14.78 24.82
CA ASP A 203 -2.52 13.91 23.90
C ASP A 203 -2.10 14.19 22.44
N LEU A 204 -1.58 13.14 21.78
CA LEU A 204 -1.23 13.19 20.36
C LEU A 204 -2.45 13.39 19.46
N ARG A 205 -3.65 13.06 19.96
CA ARG A 205 -4.92 13.07 19.24
C ARG A 205 -5.56 14.45 19.27
N ALA A 206 -5.06 15.34 18.44
CA ALA A 206 -5.61 16.68 18.31
C ALA A 206 -6.58 16.77 17.12
N PHE A 207 -7.53 17.73 17.20
CA PHE A 207 -8.34 18.06 16.04
C PHE A 207 -7.50 18.83 15.01
N GLY A 208 -7.54 18.40 13.77
CA GLY A 208 -6.84 19.03 12.66
C GLY A 208 -7.58 18.83 11.35
N LEU A 209 -7.21 19.61 10.34
CA LEU A 209 -7.72 19.43 8.99
C LEU A 209 -7.03 18.22 8.36
N ALA A 210 -7.78 17.14 8.15
CA ALA A 210 -7.26 15.95 7.51
C ALA A 210 -7.03 16.19 6.00
N LYS A 211 -6.19 15.37 5.38
CA LYS A 211 -6.01 15.38 3.90
C LYS A 211 -7.31 15.05 3.14
N SER A 212 -8.33 14.52 3.81
CA SER A 212 -9.69 14.35 3.30
C SER A 212 -10.51 15.65 3.22
N GLY A 213 -10.02 16.75 3.80
CA GLY A 213 -10.74 18.02 3.92
C GLY A 213 -11.70 18.10 5.11
N LEU A 214 -11.79 17.06 5.93
CA LEU A 214 -12.60 17.04 7.14
C LEU A 214 -11.79 17.42 8.38
N VAL A 215 -12.43 18.06 9.35
CA VAL A 215 -11.84 18.30 10.66
C VAL A 215 -12.13 17.08 11.54
N GLU A 216 -11.10 16.32 11.86
CA GLU A 216 -11.22 15.09 12.64
C GLU A 216 -10.09 14.97 13.66
N ARG A 217 -10.26 14.09 14.65
CA ARG A 217 -9.16 13.75 15.56
C ARG A 217 -8.14 12.88 14.83
N GLN A 218 -6.90 13.30 14.90
CA GLN A 218 -5.80 12.69 14.16
C GLN A 218 -4.48 12.87 14.92
N PHE A 219 -3.48 12.12 14.52
CA PHE A 219 -2.07 12.48 14.72
C PHE A 219 -1.39 12.65 13.36
N MET A 220 -0.26 13.33 13.35
CA MET A 220 0.54 13.45 12.15
C MET A 220 1.71 12.47 12.20
N LEU A 221 1.95 11.79 11.09
CA LEU A 221 3.08 10.90 10.88
C LEU A 221 3.99 11.49 9.81
N SER A 222 5.23 11.80 10.18
CA SER A 222 6.28 12.12 9.22
C SER A 222 7.07 10.88 8.86
N LEU A 223 7.52 10.83 7.60
CA LEU A 223 8.26 9.72 7.04
C LEU A 223 9.41 10.24 6.19
N VAL A 224 10.59 9.67 6.38
CA VAL A 224 11.75 9.87 5.50
C VAL A 224 12.00 8.58 4.73
N GLN A 225 12.14 8.69 3.42
CA GLN A 225 12.42 7.58 2.52
C GLN A 225 13.62 7.90 1.62
N THR A 226 14.33 6.87 1.17
CA THR A 226 15.36 7.01 0.12
C THR A 226 14.72 7.18 -1.26
N ALA A 227 15.54 7.46 -2.27
CA ALA A 227 15.10 7.56 -3.66
C ALA A 227 14.43 6.27 -4.17
N GLU A 228 14.82 5.12 -3.65
CA GLU A 228 14.24 3.81 -3.97
C GLU A 228 12.93 3.54 -3.20
N GLY A 229 12.54 4.49 -2.34
CA GLY A 229 11.34 4.41 -1.51
C GLY A 229 11.49 3.56 -0.24
N LEU A 230 12.74 3.25 0.18
CA LEU A 230 12.99 2.57 1.45
C LEU A 230 12.75 3.56 2.61
N PRO A 231 11.83 3.29 3.55
CA PRO A 231 11.61 4.15 4.69
C PRO A 231 12.76 3.99 5.69
N ILE A 232 13.37 5.11 6.11
CA ILE A 232 14.56 5.12 6.97
C ILE A 232 14.35 5.81 8.32
N ALA A 233 13.35 6.67 8.43
CA ALA A 233 12.96 7.30 9.68
C ALA A 233 11.48 7.67 9.67
N HIS A 234 10.88 7.72 10.86
CA HIS A 234 9.52 8.20 11.09
C HIS A 234 9.43 8.94 12.43
N GLU A 235 8.47 9.84 12.55
CA GLU A 235 8.11 10.49 13.81
C GLU A 235 6.60 10.71 13.88
N VAL A 236 6.10 10.73 15.11
CA VAL A 236 4.68 10.96 15.40
C VAL A 236 4.55 12.32 16.09
N HIS A 237 3.66 13.16 15.56
CA HIS A 237 3.40 14.49 16.07
C HIS A 237 1.91 14.67 16.43
N PRO A 238 1.57 15.59 17.35
CA PRO A 238 0.18 15.95 17.60
C PRO A 238 -0.55 16.36 16.32
N GLY A 239 -1.83 16.01 16.21
CA GLY A 239 -2.59 16.18 14.98
C GLY A 239 -2.81 17.62 14.51
N ASN A 240 -2.52 18.61 15.35
CA ASN A 240 -2.57 20.05 15.05
C ASN A 240 -1.18 20.69 14.86
N THR A 241 -0.11 19.88 14.77
CA THR A 241 1.25 20.40 14.59
C THR A 241 1.39 21.03 13.21
N ALA A 242 1.98 22.23 13.13
CA ALA A 242 2.29 22.84 11.86
C ALA A 242 3.42 22.07 11.15
N GLU A 243 3.21 21.71 9.88
CA GLU A 243 4.15 20.89 9.08
C GLU A 243 5.58 21.46 9.08
N ALA A 244 5.71 22.79 9.02
CA ALA A 244 6.99 23.48 9.04
C ALA A 244 7.86 23.20 10.29
N LYS A 245 7.24 22.87 11.42
CA LYS A 245 7.95 22.61 12.68
C LYS A 245 8.50 21.19 12.81
N THR A 246 8.07 20.27 11.94
CA THR A 246 8.42 18.84 12.03
C THR A 246 9.69 18.49 11.28
N LEU A 247 10.11 19.32 10.32
CA LEU A 247 11.21 19.04 9.40
C LEU A 247 12.58 18.99 10.11
N LEU A 248 12.94 20.00 10.85
CA LEU A 248 14.28 20.12 11.45
C LEU A 248 14.59 19.05 12.50
N PRO A 249 13.67 18.74 13.46
CA PRO A 249 13.88 17.63 14.38
C PRO A 249 14.16 16.33 13.65
N MET A 250 13.38 16.04 12.58
CA MET A 250 13.53 14.84 11.77
C MET A 250 14.91 14.78 11.10
N ILE A 251 15.35 15.86 10.45
CA ILE A 251 16.66 15.90 9.78
C ILE A 251 17.81 15.74 10.79
N ARG A 252 17.74 16.40 11.95
CA ARG A 252 18.72 16.22 13.03
C ARG A 252 18.78 14.77 13.51
N GLY A 253 17.62 14.14 13.72
CA GLY A 253 17.50 12.74 14.08
C GLY A 253 18.08 11.79 13.01
N LEU A 254 17.82 12.08 11.74
CA LEU A 254 18.38 11.34 10.61
C LEU A 254 19.90 11.40 10.60
N LEU A 255 20.47 12.61 10.64
CA LEU A 255 21.90 12.84 10.63
C LEU A 255 22.62 12.29 11.86
N ALA A 256 21.94 12.16 12.99
CA ALA A 256 22.50 11.52 14.19
C ALA A 256 22.61 9.99 14.05
N ARG A 257 21.72 9.37 13.30
CA ARG A 257 21.61 7.90 13.17
C ARG A 257 22.37 7.33 11.96
N TYR A 258 22.48 8.12 10.88
CA TYR A 258 23.10 7.69 9.64
C TYR A 258 24.36 8.51 9.33
N PRO A 259 25.49 7.88 8.95
CA PRO A 259 26.73 8.56 8.59
C PRO A 259 26.68 9.08 7.15
N LEU A 260 25.72 9.95 6.84
CA LEU A 260 25.53 10.52 5.50
C LEU A 260 26.55 11.63 5.24
N LYS A 261 27.11 11.69 4.04
CA LYS A 261 27.98 12.77 3.57
C LYS A 261 27.21 13.91 2.92
N CYS A 262 26.12 13.57 2.23
CA CYS A 262 25.24 14.54 1.61
C CYS A 262 23.78 14.11 1.79
N VAL A 263 22.92 15.05 2.15
CA VAL A 263 21.47 14.85 2.23
C VAL A 263 20.81 15.84 1.29
N VAL A 264 20.13 15.35 0.26
CA VAL A 264 19.28 16.18 -0.59
C VAL A 264 17.84 16.01 -0.12
N LEU A 265 17.34 16.96 0.62
CA LEU A 265 15.98 16.97 1.13
C LEU A 265 15.00 17.35 0.02
N ILE A 266 14.07 16.48 -0.32
CA ILE A 266 12.98 16.78 -1.23
C ILE A 266 11.67 16.74 -0.46
N ALA A 267 10.90 17.84 -0.55
CA ALA A 267 9.65 17.96 0.20
C ALA A 267 8.58 18.74 -0.57
N ASP A 268 7.31 18.47 -0.23
CA ASP A 268 6.16 19.07 -0.88
C ASP A 268 5.92 20.52 -0.42
N ARG A 269 4.93 21.14 -1.07
CA ARG A 269 4.57 22.57 -1.05
C ARG A 269 4.32 23.18 0.33
N GLY A 270 3.86 22.36 1.30
CA GLY A 270 3.56 22.83 2.67
C GLY A 270 4.80 23.19 3.49
N LEU A 271 5.98 22.72 3.09
CA LEU A 271 7.23 22.88 3.84
C LEU A 271 8.10 24.04 3.39
N LEU A 272 7.77 24.70 2.26
CA LEU A 272 8.49 25.88 1.80
C LEU A 272 8.08 27.12 2.61
N SER A 273 8.88 27.45 3.63
CA SER A 273 8.84 28.75 4.31
C SER A 273 10.23 29.34 4.36
N THR A 274 10.33 30.67 4.39
CA THR A 274 11.61 31.37 4.57
C THR A 274 12.29 30.92 5.86
N ALA A 275 11.50 30.76 6.94
CA ALA A 275 12.01 30.30 8.22
C ALA A 275 12.63 28.89 8.15
N ASN A 276 12.05 27.95 7.39
CA ASN A 276 12.62 26.61 7.23
C ASN A 276 13.94 26.63 6.45
N ILE A 277 14.05 27.47 5.42
CA ILE A 277 15.28 27.63 4.64
C ILE A 277 16.37 28.20 5.54
N GLU A 278 16.10 29.29 6.26
CA GLU A 278 17.05 29.89 7.22
C GLU A 278 17.52 28.90 8.29
N GLU A 279 16.61 28.05 8.77
CA GLU A 279 16.95 27.03 9.76
C GLU A 279 17.80 25.89 9.19
N LEU A 280 17.56 25.48 7.94
CA LEU A 280 18.41 24.51 7.24
C LEU A 280 19.82 25.07 7.02
N ASP A 281 19.94 26.36 6.67
CA ASP A 281 21.22 27.04 6.50
C ASP A 281 21.97 27.16 7.84
N LYS A 282 21.25 27.47 8.94
CA LYS A 282 21.82 27.44 10.31
C LYS A 282 22.29 26.05 10.70
N LEU A 283 21.51 25.01 10.38
CA LEU A 283 21.91 23.63 10.63
C LEU A 283 23.18 23.26 9.87
N GLN A 284 23.28 23.63 8.59
CA GLN A 284 24.49 23.45 7.78
C GLN A 284 25.71 24.13 8.40
N ALA A 285 25.54 25.38 8.85
CA ALA A 285 26.60 26.14 9.52
C ALA A 285 27.04 25.49 10.84
N GLN A 286 26.09 24.96 11.62
CA GLN A 286 26.36 24.25 12.86
C GLN A 286 27.12 22.96 12.64
N LEU A 287 26.70 22.12 11.66
CA LEU A 287 27.40 20.89 11.32
C LEU A 287 28.85 21.10 10.94
N LYS A 288 29.14 22.17 10.17
CA LYS A 288 30.53 22.59 9.87
C LYS A 288 31.34 22.97 11.11
N LYS A 289 30.73 23.71 12.06
CA LYS A 289 31.39 24.07 13.33
C LYS A 289 31.69 22.83 14.18
N ASP A 290 30.80 21.83 14.14
CA ASP A 290 30.95 20.58 14.89
C ASP A 290 31.93 19.60 14.21
N GLY A 291 32.62 20.04 13.15
CA GLY A 291 33.59 19.22 12.39
C GLY A 291 32.95 18.12 11.56
N ARG A 292 31.64 18.17 11.33
CA ARG A 292 30.92 17.22 10.47
C ARG A 292 30.84 17.79 9.05
N ASP A 293 31.54 17.15 8.13
CA ASP A 293 31.49 17.50 6.70
C ASP A 293 30.30 16.81 6.04
N VAL A 294 29.10 17.37 6.32
CA VAL A 294 27.83 16.90 5.74
C VAL A 294 27.19 18.05 4.98
N ALA A 295 26.94 17.83 3.69
CA ALA A 295 26.16 18.76 2.88
C ALA A 295 24.65 18.56 3.11
N VAL A 296 23.94 19.64 3.46
CA VAL A 296 22.48 19.65 3.54
C VAL A 296 21.95 20.48 2.39
N GLU A 297 21.46 19.81 1.39
CA GLU A 297 20.83 20.40 0.20
C GLU A 297 19.32 20.21 0.25
N TYR A 298 18.58 21.03 -0.50
CA TYR A 298 17.13 20.90 -0.55
C TYR A 298 16.56 21.20 -1.94
N ILE A 299 15.42 20.58 -2.23
CA ILE A 299 14.55 20.84 -3.37
C ILE A 299 13.12 20.97 -2.83
N LEU A 300 12.61 22.18 -2.78
CA LEU A 300 11.32 22.49 -2.17
C LEU A 300 10.36 23.07 -3.21
N ALA A 301 9.14 22.52 -3.31
CA ALA A 301 8.15 23.04 -4.25
C ALA A 301 7.49 24.31 -3.70
N VAL A 302 7.34 25.29 -4.56
CA VAL A 302 6.60 26.51 -4.27
C VAL A 302 5.10 26.21 -4.24
N PRO A 303 4.36 26.61 -3.17
CA PRO A 303 2.91 26.52 -3.17
C PRO A 303 2.29 27.36 -4.31
N ALA A 304 1.26 26.82 -4.98
CA ALA A 304 0.61 27.50 -6.10
C ALA A 304 0.08 28.91 -5.71
N ALA A 305 -0.37 29.09 -4.46
CA ALA A 305 -0.80 30.38 -3.95
C ALA A 305 0.32 31.45 -3.92
N ARG A 306 1.58 31.01 -3.90
CA ARG A 306 2.76 31.89 -3.90
C ARG A 306 3.40 32.09 -5.27
N TYR A 307 2.85 31.51 -6.33
CA TYR A 307 3.38 31.72 -7.69
C TYR A 307 3.33 33.19 -8.11
N GLY A 308 2.43 33.99 -7.51
CA GLY A 308 2.39 35.44 -7.68
C GLY A 308 3.66 36.16 -7.26
N ASP A 309 4.37 35.66 -6.25
CA ASP A 309 5.62 36.23 -5.76
C ASP A 309 6.75 36.15 -6.83
N PHE A 310 6.58 35.28 -7.83
CA PHE A 310 7.54 34.99 -8.90
C PHE A 310 7.01 35.40 -10.30
N ALA A 311 5.95 36.22 -10.37
CA ALA A 311 5.26 36.53 -11.62
C ALA A 311 6.20 37.14 -12.68
N ASP A 312 7.07 38.05 -12.27
CA ASP A 312 8.01 38.73 -13.19
C ASP A 312 9.08 37.76 -13.73
N ASP A 313 9.60 36.88 -12.88
CA ASP A 313 10.58 35.87 -13.29
C ASP A 313 9.93 34.83 -14.22
N LEU A 314 8.71 34.39 -13.90
CA LEU A 314 7.94 33.49 -14.74
C LEU A 314 7.65 34.10 -16.13
N GLN A 315 7.30 35.37 -16.19
CA GLN A 315 7.01 36.06 -17.45
C GLN A 315 8.28 36.17 -18.31
N LYS A 316 9.42 36.51 -17.71
CA LYS A 316 10.72 36.59 -18.39
C LYS A 316 11.12 35.21 -18.96
N LEU A 317 11.08 34.17 -18.11
CA LEU A 317 11.45 32.81 -18.51
C LEU A 317 10.48 32.27 -19.58
N HIS A 318 9.18 32.48 -19.44
CA HIS A 318 8.20 32.01 -20.40
C HIS A 318 8.37 32.64 -21.78
N LYS A 319 8.70 33.97 -21.85
CA LYS A 319 8.94 34.66 -23.12
C LYS A 319 10.22 34.17 -23.84
N SER A 320 11.19 33.64 -23.13
CA SER A 320 12.44 33.14 -23.68
C SER A 320 12.40 31.69 -24.13
N GLN A 321 11.29 30.97 -23.90
CA GLN A 321 11.14 29.55 -24.14
C GLN A 321 9.96 29.24 -25.05
N ASP A 322 10.01 28.11 -25.75
CA ASP A 322 8.87 27.63 -26.56
C ASP A 322 7.83 26.94 -25.67
N ALA A 323 6.67 27.58 -25.53
CA ALA A 323 5.58 27.07 -24.70
C ALA A 323 4.94 25.78 -25.23
N THR A 324 5.23 25.39 -26.47
CA THR A 324 4.72 24.13 -27.06
C THR A 324 5.56 22.91 -26.71
N GLN A 325 6.75 23.12 -26.15
CA GLN A 325 7.69 22.09 -25.77
C GLN A 325 7.87 22.01 -24.24
N GLU A 326 8.31 20.84 -23.77
CA GLU A 326 8.75 20.70 -22.39
C GLU A 326 10.09 21.43 -22.22
N TRP A 327 10.19 22.29 -21.21
CA TRP A 327 11.42 23.01 -20.92
C TRP A 327 11.64 23.15 -19.42
N CYS A 328 12.91 23.37 -19.07
CA CYS A 328 13.34 23.65 -17.73
C CYS A 328 14.36 24.81 -17.76
N ALA A 329 14.13 25.80 -16.91
CA ALA A 329 14.98 26.98 -16.82
C ALA A 329 15.17 27.38 -15.37
N GLU A 330 16.19 28.19 -15.08
CA GLU A 330 16.48 28.62 -13.73
C GLU A 330 16.80 30.14 -13.66
N THR A 331 16.58 30.70 -12.49
CA THR A 331 16.96 32.07 -12.16
C THR A 331 17.42 32.12 -10.71
N LYS A 332 18.18 33.17 -10.35
CA LYS A 332 18.61 33.37 -8.98
C LYS A 332 17.44 33.87 -8.12
N TRP A 333 17.30 33.31 -6.92
CA TRP A 333 16.31 33.73 -5.94
C TRP A 333 16.96 33.78 -4.55
N ASN A 334 17.19 35.01 -4.02
CA ASN A 334 17.97 35.21 -2.81
C ASN A 334 19.34 34.51 -2.87
N ASP A 335 19.70 33.71 -1.86
CA ASP A 335 20.92 32.89 -1.84
C ASP A 335 20.71 31.49 -2.46
N SER A 336 19.53 31.25 -3.03
CA SER A 336 19.13 29.99 -3.66
C SER A 336 18.87 30.16 -5.16
N ARG A 337 18.42 29.09 -5.81
CA ARG A 337 17.98 29.10 -7.21
C ARG A 337 16.49 28.78 -7.28
N LEU A 338 15.77 29.48 -8.15
CA LEU A 338 14.43 29.14 -8.58
C LEU A 338 14.54 28.34 -9.89
N VAL A 339 14.14 27.09 -9.85
CA VAL A 339 14.03 26.23 -11.04
C VAL A 339 12.57 26.18 -11.46
N VAL A 340 12.31 26.48 -12.75
CA VAL A 340 10.96 26.47 -13.35
C VAL A 340 10.93 25.40 -14.43
N ALA A 341 10.00 24.46 -14.32
CA ALA A 341 9.69 23.51 -15.38
C ALA A 341 8.33 23.80 -15.99
N HIS A 342 8.20 23.52 -17.28
CA HIS A 342 6.96 23.61 -18.03
C HIS A 342 6.63 22.28 -18.69
N ASP A 343 5.39 21.84 -18.50
CA ASP A 343 4.79 20.67 -19.15
C ASP A 343 3.65 21.15 -20.06
N PRO A 344 3.82 21.15 -21.38
CA PRO A 344 2.82 21.64 -22.33
C PRO A 344 1.54 20.79 -22.35
N VAL A 345 1.65 19.48 -22.07
CA VAL A 345 0.49 18.60 -22.02
C VAL A 345 -0.40 18.93 -20.82
N ALA A 346 0.23 19.12 -19.66
CA ALA A 346 -0.48 19.54 -18.45
C ALA A 346 -1.06 20.97 -18.60
N ALA A 347 -0.33 21.89 -19.26
CA ALA A 347 -0.78 23.24 -19.56
C ALA A 347 -2.03 23.22 -20.44
N ASN A 348 -1.98 22.52 -21.56
CA ASN A 348 -3.10 22.39 -22.49
C ASN A 348 -4.33 21.77 -21.82
N ARG A 349 -4.14 20.69 -21.05
CA ARG A 349 -5.25 20.05 -20.32
C ARG A 349 -5.96 21.00 -19.36
N ARG A 350 -5.20 21.83 -18.63
CA ARG A 350 -5.76 22.82 -17.69
C ARG A 350 -6.48 23.95 -18.42
N SER A 351 -5.86 24.49 -19.47
CA SER A 351 -6.45 25.56 -20.29
C SER A 351 -7.76 25.11 -20.94
N VAL A 352 -7.77 23.96 -21.61
CA VAL A 352 -8.98 23.37 -22.24
C VAL A 352 -10.09 23.13 -21.20
N ALA A 353 -9.76 22.60 -20.03
CA ALA A 353 -10.76 22.38 -18.98
C ALA A 353 -11.35 23.69 -18.46
N ARG A 354 -10.51 24.71 -18.26
CA ARG A 354 -10.95 26.06 -17.87
C ARG A 354 -11.82 26.69 -18.92
N ASP A 355 -11.39 26.68 -20.19
CA ASP A 355 -12.14 27.29 -21.30
C ASP A 355 -13.49 26.60 -21.52
N LYS A 356 -13.56 25.29 -21.37
CA LYS A 356 -14.83 24.56 -21.40
C LYS A 356 -15.78 25.03 -20.30
N THR A 357 -15.30 25.15 -19.06
CA THR A 357 -16.12 25.62 -17.93
C THR A 357 -16.58 27.06 -18.13
N ILE A 358 -15.70 27.93 -18.63
CA ILE A 358 -16.06 29.31 -18.98
C ILE A 358 -17.15 29.33 -20.07
N ALA A 359 -17.00 28.54 -21.14
CA ALA A 359 -17.98 28.48 -22.23
C ALA A 359 -19.36 27.98 -21.72
N GLU A 360 -19.42 27.01 -20.84
CA GLU A 360 -20.66 26.53 -20.21
C GLU A 360 -21.34 27.63 -19.38
N LEU A 361 -20.56 28.37 -18.58
CA LEU A 361 -21.07 29.49 -17.78
C LEU A 361 -21.52 30.67 -18.66
N VAL A 362 -20.77 31.01 -19.71
CA VAL A 362 -21.13 32.04 -20.68
C VAL A 362 -22.46 31.68 -21.38
N LYS A 363 -22.61 30.42 -21.81
CA LYS A 363 -23.86 29.91 -22.39
C LYS A 363 -25.02 30.03 -21.41
N LEU A 364 -24.83 29.70 -20.14
CA LEU A 364 -25.83 29.88 -19.08
C LEU A 364 -26.18 31.36 -18.90
N GLY A 365 -25.20 32.26 -18.85
CA GLY A 365 -25.38 33.71 -18.74
C GLY A 365 -26.16 34.29 -19.92
N GLN A 366 -25.81 33.90 -21.16
CA GLN A 366 -26.51 34.29 -22.36
C GLN A 366 -27.98 33.83 -22.36
N GLN A 367 -28.25 32.58 -21.96
CA GLN A 367 -29.61 32.06 -21.80
C GLN A 367 -30.43 32.86 -20.79
N CYS A 368 -29.80 33.26 -19.70
CA CYS A 368 -30.43 34.10 -18.68
C CYS A 368 -30.76 35.49 -19.26
N SER A 369 -29.82 36.12 -19.95
CA SER A 369 -30.02 37.44 -20.57
C SER A 369 -31.14 37.43 -21.63
N VAL A 370 -31.14 36.42 -22.51
CA VAL A 370 -32.19 36.26 -23.54
C VAL A 370 -33.57 36.14 -22.90
N LYS A 371 -33.73 35.29 -21.89
CA LYS A 371 -35.01 35.09 -21.18
C LYS A 371 -35.50 36.36 -20.48
N LEU A 372 -34.60 37.12 -19.86
CA LEU A 372 -34.95 38.42 -19.26
C LEU A 372 -35.43 39.41 -20.34
N SER A 373 -34.68 39.53 -21.44
CA SER A 373 -35.05 40.43 -22.56
C SER A 373 -36.39 40.06 -23.19
N GLU A 374 -36.66 38.77 -23.44
CA GLU A 374 -37.96 38.28 -23.96
C GLU A 374 -39.12 38.60 -23.01
N GLN A 375 -38.86 38.51 -21.71
CA GLN A 375 -39.85 38.81 -20.68
C GLN A 375 -40.17 40.31 -20.63
N ASP A 376 -39.15 41.17 -20.67
CA ASP A 376 -39.31 42.63 -20.70
C ASP A 376 -40.04 43.09 -21.95
N GLU A 377 -39.74 42.50 -23.12
CA GLU A 377 -40.43 42.79 -24.38
C GLU A 377 -41.90 42.34 -24.33
N SER A 378 -42.18 41.18 -23.75
CA SER A 378 -43.54 40.67 -23.54
C SER A 378 -44.37 41.59 -22.64
N GLN A 379 -43.77 42.11 -21.57
CA GLN A 379 -44.40 43.08 -20.69
C GLN A 379 -44.71 44.41 -21.43
N ARG A 380 -43.74 44.89 -22.22
CA ARG A 380 -43.89 46.13 -22.98
C ARG A 380 -44.95 46.04 -24.10
N THR A 381 -45.08 44.86 -24.74
CA THR A 381 -45.99 44.64 -25.87
C THR A 381 -47.38 44.09 -25.44
N GLY A 382 -47.61 43.84 -24.16
CA GLY A 382 -48.87 43.28 -23.63
C GLY A 382 -49.17 41.84 -24.09
N LYS A 383 -48.24 41.14 -24.72
CA LYS A 383 -48.41 39.74 -25.13
C LYS A 383 -48.30 38.82 -23.93
N LYS A 384 -49.29 37.96 -23.69
CA LYS A 384 -49.24 36.95 -22.62
C LYS A 384 -48.10 35.98 -22.88
N ASN A 385 -47.13 35.96 -21.99
CA ASN A 385 -46.02 35.01 -21.99
C ASN A 385 -46.56 33.58 -21.72
N LYS A 386 -46.30 32.61 -22.62
CA LYS A 386 -46.77 31.23 -22.53
C LYS A 386 -45.91 30.37 -21.55
N SER A 387 -44.90 30.98 -20.91
CA SER A 387 -44.04 30.21 -19.99
C SER A 387 -44.77 29.85 -18.69
N LYS A 388 -44.84 28.57 -18.37
CA LYS A 388 -45.33 28.07 -17.07
C LYS A 388 -44.25 28.30 -16.02
N GLY A 389 -44.43 29.24 -15.11
CA GLY A 389 -43.52 29.46 -13.98
C GLY A 389 -43.53 30.89 -13.45
N ARG A 390 -42.87 31.12 -12.32
CA ARG A 390 -42.69 32.48 -11.76
C ARG A 390 -41.79 33.31 -12.70
N PRO A 391 -42.13 34.57 -12.99
CA PRO A 391 -41.27 35.43 -13.79
C PRO A 391 -39.85 35.52 -13.22
N MET A 392 -38.88 35.55 -14.14
CA MET A 392 -37.48 35.77 -13.72
C MET A 392 -37.29 37.25 -13.36
N SER A 393 -36.49 37.52 -12.34
CA SER A 393 -36.06 38.87 -11.99
C SER A 393 -34.55 38.97 -12.14
N ASP A 394 -34.03 40.15 -12.43
CA ASP A 394 -32.59 40.41 -12.51
C ASP A 394 -31.90 40.00 -11.22
N SER A 395 -32.46 40.36 -10.07
CA SER A 395 -31.89 39.96 -8.75
C SER A 395 -31.82 38.46 -8.57
N GLY A 396 -32.90 37.72 -8.90
CA GLY A 396 -32.91 36.26 -8.81
C GLY A 396 -31.95 35.60 -9.82
N THR A 397 -31.82 36.17 -11.01
CA THR A 397 -30.90 35.72 -12.05
C THR A 397 -29.46 35.94 -11.66
N LYS A 398 -29.13 37.12 -11.13
CA LYS A 398 -27.78 37.41 -10.58
C LYS A 398 -27.39 36.43 -9.49
N ALA A 399 -28.27 36.19 -8.51
CA ALA A 399 -28.01 35.25 -7.45
C ALA A 399 -27.76 33.82 -7.98
N ARG A 400 -28.64 33.33 -8.86
CA ARG A 400 -28.52 32.00 -9.46
C ARG A 400 -27.21 31.84 -10.27
N PHE A 401 -26.88 32.83 -11.10
CA PHE A 401 -25.68 32.80 -11.92
C PHE A 401 -24.42 32.91 -11.05
N TYR A 402 -24.44 33.77 -10.01
CA TYR A 402 -23.35 33.86 -9.05
C TYR A 402 -23.10 32.53 -8.33
N HIS A 403 -24.15 31.82 -7.92
CA HIS A 403 -24.01 30.49 -7.32
C HIS A 403 -23.40 29.51 -8.33
N ALA A 404 -23.86 29.48 -9.58
CA ALA A 404 -23.28 28.62 -10.61
C ALA A 404 -21.78 28.91 -10.86
N VAL A 405 -21.39 30.19 -10.89
CA VAL A 405 -19.98 30.60 -11.00
C VAL A 405 -19.16 30.18 -9.79
N LYS A 406 -19.73 30.30 -8.58
CA LYS A 406 -19.08 29.90 -7.34
C LYS A 406 -18.92 28.39 -7.23
N ASP A 407 -19.96 27.63 -7.57
CA ASP A 407 -19.96 26.16 -7.56
C ASP A 407 -18.96 25.58 -8.57
N ALA A 408 -18.80 26.27 -9.73
CA ALA A 408 -17.78 25.97 -10.72
C ALA A 408 -16.38 26.47 -10.32
N HIS A 409 -16.20 27.06 -9.16
CA HIS A 409 -14.94 27.67 -8.69
C HIS A 409 -14.36 28.74 -9.62
N MET A 410 -15.21 29.43 -10.42
CA MET A 410 -14.80 30.44 -11.41
C MET A 410 -15.00 31.89 -10.95
N ALA A 411 -15.35 32.11 -9.66
CA ALA A 411 -15.60 33.47 -9.12
C ALA A 411 -14.38 34.41 -9.18
N HIS A 412 -13.18 33.86 -9.33
CA HIS A 412 -11.95 34.63 -9.52
C HIS A 412 -11.75 35.12 -10.95
N LEU A 413 -12.45 34.55 -11.95
CA LEU A 413 -12.40 34.89 -13.35
C LEU A 413 -13.67 35.56 -13.86
N ILE A 414 -14.84 35.10 -13.39
CA ILE A 414 -16.14 35.64 -13.83
C ILE A 414 -16.73 36.47 -12.70
N LYS A 415 -16.79 37.78 -12.92
CA LYS A 415 -17.32 38.74 -11.96
C LYS A 415 -18.77 39.04 -12.30
N VAL A 416 -19.68 38.76 -11.38
CA VAL A 416 -21.10 39.09 -11.47
C VAL A 416 -21.33 40.38 -10.73
N ASP A 417 -21.87 41.39 -11.39
CA ASP A 417 -22.21 42.65 -10.73
C ASP A 417 -23.51 42.49 -9.93
N LEU A 418 -23.38 42.25 -8.64
CA LEU A 418 -24.53 42.10 -7.74
C LEU A 418 -25.22 43.44 -7.41
N LYS A 419 -24.54 44.58 -7.60
CA LYS A 419 -25.05 45.92 -7.27
C LYS A 419 -25.76 46.59 -8.45
N ALA A 420 -25.45 46.23 -9.69
CA ALA A 420 -26.11 46.74 -10.86
C ALA A 420 -27.64 46.47 -10.80
N GLU A 421 -28.46 47.29 -11.38
CA GLU A 421 -29.91 47.05 -11.47
C GLU A 421 -30.19 45.85 -12.40
N LEU A 422 -29.52 45.77 -13.55
CA LEU A 422 -29.67 44.70 -14.53
C LEU A 422 -28.68 43.57 -14.33
N PHE A 423 -29.03 42.39 -14.84
CA PHE A 423 -28.11 41.25 -14.86
C PHE A 423 -26.92 41.49 -15.79
N SER A 424 -25.72 41.49 -15.24
CA SER A 424 -24.48 41.59 -16.01
C SER A 424 -23.35 40.82 -15.37
N TYR A 425 -22.42 40.37 -16.19
CA TYR A 425 -21.20 39.71 -15.76
C TYR A 425 -20.05 40.05 -16.72
N THR A 426 -18.83 39.96 -16.22
CA THR A 426 -17.60 40.18 -17.01
C THR A 426 -16.61 39.07 -16.77
N ILE A 427 -15.81 38.76 -17.79
CA ILE A 427 -14.67 37.85 -17.68
C ILE A 427 -13.43 38.73 -17.52
N ASP A 428 -12.63 38.39 -16.50
CA ASP A 428 -11.36 39.07 -16.25
C ASP A 428 -10.26 38.46 -17.15
N GLU A 429 -10.09 39.05 -18.35
CA GLU A 429 -9.15 38.58 -19.36
C GLU A 429 -7.69 38.68 -18.90
N ASP A 430 -7.35 39.67 -18.06
CA ASP A 430 -6.00 39.80 -17.51
C ASP A 430 -5.70 38.67 -16.55
N LYS A 431 -6.66 38.34 -15.72
CA LYS A 431 -6.55 37.21 -14.80
C LYS A 431 -6.51 35.90 -15.57
N LYS A 432 -7.26 35.76 -16.65
CA LYS A 432 -7.23 34.59 -17.51
C LYS A 432 -5.84 34.38 -18.10
N ARG A 433 -5.26 35.42 -18.72
CA ARG A 433 -3.88 35.40 -19.27
C ARG A 433 -2.84 35.06 -18.21
N TYR A 434 -3.00 35.58 -16.99
CA TYR A 434 -2.13 35.25 -15.87
C TYR A 434 -2.22 33.78 -15.50
N LEU A 435 -3.41 33.17 -15.46
CA LEU A 435 -3.57 31.74 -15.19
C LEU A 435 -3.00 30.86 -16.31
N GLU A 436 -3.12 31.29 -17.57
CA GLU A 436 -2.49 30.62 -18.71
C GLU A 436 -0.96 30.61 -18.58
N LEU A 437 -0.35 31.70 -18.10
CA LEU A 437 1.08 31.74 -17.77
C LEU A 437 1.47 30.70 -16.72
N LEU A 438 0.59 30.42 -15.75
CA LEU A 438 0.85 29.46 -14.66
C LEU A 438 0.57 28.01 -15.05
N ASP A 439 -0.19 27.77 -16.11
CA ASP A 439 -0.56 26.43 -16.55
C ASP A 439 0.67 25.59 -16.92
N GLY A 440 0.70 24.37 -16.43
CA GLY A 440 1.80 23.44 -16.66
C GLY A 440 3.12 23.81 -15.97
N LYS A 441 3.17 24.85 -15.16
CA LYS A 441 4.38 25.26 -14.44
C LYS A 441 4.56 24.51 -13.14
N LEU A 442 5.82 24.15 -12.86
CA LEU A 442 6.31 23.66 -11.58
C LEU A 442 7.47 24.57 -11.16
N LEU A 443 7.36 25.15 -9.98
CA LEU A 443 8.38 26.02 -9.38
C LEU A 443 9.04 25.29 -8.23
N LEU A 444 10.37 25.22 -8.26
CA LEU A 444 11.19 24.59 -7.23
C LEU A 444 12.25 25.58 -6.73
N VAL A 445 12.43 25.67 -5.43
CA VAL A 445 13.53 26.41 -4.81
C VAL A 445 14.58 25.42 -4.32
N THR A 446 15.85 25.67 -4.64
CA THR A 446 16.94 24.75 -4.30
C THR A 446 18.25 25.47 -4.06
N ASN A 447 19.09 24.92 -3.18
CA ASN A 447 20.48 25.31 -2.99
C ASN A 447 21.48 24.32 -3.62
N THR A 448 21.00 23.20 -4.18
CA THR A 448 21.87 22.21 -4.85
C THR A 448 22.50 22.77 -6.11
N SER A 449 23.70 22.34 -6.45
CA SER A 449 24.40 22.68 -7.69
C SER A 449 23.98 21.81 -8.88
N SER A 450 23.14 20.80 -8.69
CA SER A 450 22.66 19.90 -9.76
C SER A 450 22.00 20.67 -10.91
N PRO A 451 22.09 20.21 -12.16
CA PRO A 451 21.40 20.80 -13.30
C PRO A 451 19.88 20.91 -13.08
N ALA A 452 19.25 21.95 -13.61
CA ALA A 452 17.82 22.20 -13.44
C ALA A 452 16.93 21.01 -13.83
N ALA A 453 17.28 20.30 -14.91
CA ALA A 453 16.54 19.10 -15.34
C ALA A 453 16.62 17.97 -14.31
N GLU A 454 17.76 17.77 -13.68
CA GLU A 454 17.94 16.77 -12.62
C GLU A 454 17.16 17.14 -11.35
N VAL A 455 17.14 18.42 -10.98
CA VAL A 455 16.32 18.94 -9.86
C VAL A 455 14.84 18.62 -10.09
N VAL A 456 14.33 18.86 -11.30
CA VAL A 456 12.94 18.55 -11.68
C VAL A 456 12.68 17.05 -11.65
N GLN A 457 13.59 16.23 -12.18
CA GLN A 457 13.47 14.79 -12.18
C GLN A 457 13.45 14.22 -10.75
N ARG A 458 14.35 14.67 -9.90
CA ARG A 458 14.38 14.28 -8.48
C ARG A 458 13.08 14.67 -7.77
N TYR A 459 12.54 15.87 -8.02
CA TYR A 459 11.26 16.26 -7.44
C TYR A 459 10.09 15.40 -7.99
N LYS A 460 10.05 15.11 -9.30
CA LYS A 460 9.01 14.26 -9.89
C LYS A 460 9.00 12.84 -9.27
N SER A 461 10.13 12.34 -8.80
CA SER A 461 10.22 11.04 -8.09
C SER A 461 9.58 11.06 -6.70
N LEU A 462 9.22 12.23 -6.15
CA LEU A 462 8.40 12.35 -4.93
C LEU A 462 7.04 11.61 -5.06
N ALA A 463 6.49 11.51 -6.26
CA ALA A 463 5.27 10.74 -6.51
C ALA A 463 5.41 9.25 -6.15
N ASP A 464 6.64 8.70 -6.16
CA ASP A 464 6.89 7.33 -5.73
C ASP A 464 6.80 7.16 -4.21
N ILE A 465 6.91 8.26 -3.47
CA ILE A 465 6.84 8.31 -2.01
C ILE A 465 5.40 8.42 -1.53
N GLU A 466 4.57 9.17 -2.25
CA GLU A 466 3.12 9.14 -2.02
C GLU A 466 2.57 7.71 -2.06
N ARG A 467 3.20 6.82 -2.86
CA ARG A 467 2.91 5.38 -2.84
C ARG A 467 3.25 4.72 -1.49
N GLY A 468 4.25 5.21 -0.75
CA GLY A 468 4.56 4.74 0.60
C GLY A 468 3.41 4.96 1.56
N PHE A 469 2.86 6.17 1.56
CA PHE A 469 1.68 6.48 2.38
C PHE A 469 0.41 5.77 1.90
N ARG A 470 0.28 5.52 0.60
CA ARG A 470 -0.81 4.66 0.10
C ARG A 470 -0.69 3.26 0.70
N VAL A 471 0.49 2.63 0.64
CA VAL A 471 0.74 1.31 1.23
C VAL A 471 0.45 1.32 2.73
N LEU A 472 0.89 2.35 3.48
CA LEU A 472 0.57 2.49 4.90
C LEU A 472 -0.93 2.56 5.17
N LYS A 473 -1.71 3.22 4.30
CA LYS A 473 -3.15 3.43 4.49
C LYS A 473 -4.00 2.29 3.97
N SER A 474 -3.62 1.67 2.82
CA SER A 474 -4.43 0.67 2.13
C SER A 474 -4.00 -0.78 2.38
N ASP A 475 -2.69 -1.05 2.43
CA ASP A 475 -2.18 -2.41 2.56
C ASP A 475 -1.84 -2.75 4.02
N ILE A 476 -1.24 -1.81 4.75
CA ILE A 476 -0.85 -1.97 6.16
C ILE A 476 -1.97 -1.52 7.11
N GLU A 477 -2.91 -0.69 6.62
CA GLU A 477 -4.05 -0.17 7.37
C GLU A 477 -3.65 0.48 8.71
N ILE A 478 -2.73 1.46 8.63
CA ILE A 478 -2.27 2.16 9.84
C ILE A 478 -3.41 2.80 10.65
N GLY A 479 -4.48 3.21 10.01
CA GLY A 479 -5.64 3.84 10.65
C GLY A 479 -6.97 3.24 10.21
N PRO A 480 -8.04 3.50 10.97
CA PRO A 480 -8.10 4.34 12.19
C PRO A 480 -7.46 3.68 13.42
N VAL A 481 -6.83 4.50 14.27
CA VAL A 481 -6.16 4.02 15.48
C VAL A 481 -7.09 4.13 16.69
N TYR A 482 -7.16 3.05 17.47
CA TYR A 482 -8.04 2.94 18.65
C TYR A 482 -7.28 3.05 19.98
N HIS A 483 -5.95 3.18 19.94
CA HIS A 483 -5.16 3.36 21.15
C HIS A 483 -5.40 4.74 21.77
N ARG A 484 -5.56 4.76 23.11
CA ARG A 484 -5.81 5.99 23.87
C ARG A 484 -4.52 6.61 24.38
N LEU A 485 -3.52 5.80 24.70
CA LEU A 485 -2.28 6.24 25.31
C LEU A 485 -1.28 6.70 24.23
N PRO A 486 -0.66 7.87 24.37
CA PRO A 486 0.31 8.39 23.40
C PRO A 486 1.46 7.41 23.09
N GLN A 487 2.01 6.75 24.12
CA GLN A 487 3.05 5.74 23.96
C GLN A 487 2.61 4.57 23.07
N ARG A 488 1.36 4.12 23.17
CA ARG A 488 0.85 3.03 22.32
C ARG A 488 0.52 3.50 20.91
N ILE A 489 0.21 4.78 20.70
CA ILE A 489 0.08 5.37 19.36
C ILE A 489 1.46 5.39 18.68
N ARG A 490 2.52 5.82 19.39
CA ARG A 490 3.89 5.80 18.86
C ARG A 490 4.38 4.39 18.55
N ALA A 491 4.17 3.45 19.46
CA ALA A 491 4.51 2.04 19.23
C ALA A 491 3.73 1.43 18.04
N HIS A 492 2.46 1.80 17.87
CA HIS A 492 1.67 1.36 16.70
C HIS A 492 2.23 1.93 15.39
N ALA A 493 2.60 3.21 15.37
CA ALA A 493 3.25 3.83 14.21
C ALA A 493 4.59 3.14 13.87
N LEU A 494 5.41 2.80 14.89
CA LEU A 494 6.64 2.03 14.72
C LEU A 494 6.39 0.64 14.11
N ILE A 495 5.38 -0.10 14.59
CA ILE A 495 4.99 -1.41 14.05
C ILE A 495 4.60 -1.27 12.56
N CYS A 496 3.80 -0.28 12.21
CA CYS A 496 3.41 -0.02 10.83
C CYS A 496 4.59 0.44 9.97
N PHE A 497 5.52 1.22 10.54
CA PHE A 497 6.76 1.61 9.89
C PHE A 497 7.63 0.39 9.56
N MET A 498 7.81 -0.55 10.50
CA MET A 498 8.56 -1.77 10.26
C MET A 498 7.89 -2.67 9.22
N ALA A 499 6.55 -2.75 9.22
CA ALA A 499 5.82 -3.44 8.16
C ALA A 499 6.07 -2.79 6.79
N LEU A 500 6.11 -1.46 6.72
CA LEU A 500 6.45 -0.75 5.49
C LEU A 500 7.89 -1.01 5.05
N VAL A 501 8.85 -1.12 5.98
CA VAL A 501 10.24 -1.51 5.67
C VAL A 501 10.27 -2.87 4.98
N LEU A 502 9.66 -3.91 5.59
CA LEU A 502 9.59 -5.24 5.00
C LEU A 502 8.89 -5.23 3.63
N TYR A 503 7.78 -4.52 3.51
CA TYR A 503 7.06 -4.36 2.25
C TYR A 503 7.96 -3.77 1.16
N ARG A 504 8.74 -2.73 1.48
CA ARG A 504 9.64 -2.08 0.53
C ARG A 504 10.84 -2.94 0.17
N VAL A 505 11.41 -3.67 1.11
CA VAL A 505 12.50 -4.62 0.82
C VAL A 505 11.99 -5.73 -0.12
N MET A 506 10.81 -6.30 0.14
CA MET A 506 10.18 -7.25 -0.79
C MET A 506 10.01 -6.64 -2.18
N ARG A 507 9.51 -5.40 -2.26
CA ARG A 507 9.35 -4.69 -3.55
C ARG A 507 10.66 -4.49 -4.28
N MET A 508 11.73 -4.13 -3.56
CA MET A 508 13.07 -3.95 -4.14
C MET A 508 13.61 -5.28 -4.69
N ARG A 509 13.49 -6.38 -3.93
CA ARG A 509 13.92 -7.73 -4.36
C ARG A 509 13.11 -8.21 -5.57
N LEU A 510 11.78 -8.03 -5.58
CA LEU A 510 10.93 -8.34 -6.74
C LEU A 510 11.34 -7.54 -7.98
N LYS A 511 11.62 -6.23 -7.83
CA LYS A 511 12.09 -5.39 -8.94
C LYS A 511 13.45 -5.87 -9.47
N ALA A 512 14.38 -6.22 -8.60
CA ALA A 512 15.68 -6.78 -8.98
C ALA A 512 15.52 -8.12 -9.74
N ALA A 513 14.58 -8.95 -9.34
CA ALA A 513 14.20 -10.19 -10.04
C ALA A 513 13.33 -9.95 -11.29
N ARG A 514 13.11 -8.70 -11.72
CA ARG A 514 12.26 -8.30 -12.87
C ARG A 514 10.81 -8.81 -12.77
N ARG A 515 10.27 -8.88 -11.57
CA ARG A 515 8.89 -9.30 -11.31
C ARG A 515 7.98 -8.07 -11.19
N SER A 516 6.76 -8.20 -11.70
CA SER A 516 5.75 -7.12 -11.70
C SER A 516 4.77 -7.20 -10.53
N GLU A 517 4.71 -8.34 -9.84
CA GLU A 517 3.81 -8.57 -8.73
C GLU A 517 4.05 -7.60 -7.57
N SER A 518 2.98 -7.25 -6.86
CA SER A 518 3.09 -6.50 -5.61
C SER A 518 3.49 -7.43 -4.46
N PRO A 519 4.11 -6.91 -3.38
CA PRO A 519 4.35 -7.69 -2.17
C PRO A 519 3.08 -8.32 -1.58
N SER A 520 1.94 -7.60 -1.61
CA SER A 520 0.67 -8.12 -1.15
C SER A 520 0.21 -9.33 -1.98
N THR A 521 0.30 -9.23 -3.32
CA THR A 521 -0.02 -10.35 -4.23
C THR A 521 0.91 -11.54 -4.01
N LEU A 522 2.20 -11.28 -3.76
CA LEU A 522 3.18 -12.33 -3.45
C LEU A 522 2.80 -13.05 -2.16
N LEU A 523 2.53 -12.32 -1.07
CA LEU A 523 2.14 -12.92 0.21
C LEU A 523 0.85 -13.73 0.08
N GLU A 524 -0.16 -13.24 -0.66
CA GLU A 524 -1.39 -13.98 -0.95
C GLU A 524 -1.13 -15.32 -1.70
N GLN A 525 -0.16 -15.37 -2.59
CA GLN A 525 0.22 -16.61 -3.27
C GLN A 525 0.97 -17.56 -2.35
N LEU A 526 1.86 -17.05 -1.51
CA LEU A 526 2.60 -17.85 -0.53
C LEU A 526 1.71 -18.36 0.61
N LYS A 527 0.70 -17.59 1.01
CA LYS A 527 -0.32 -17.95 2.00
C LYS A 527 -1.01 -19.29 1.71
N ARG A 528 -1.05 -19.71 0.43
CA ARG A 528 -1.61 -21.00 0.00
C ARG A 528 -0.77 -22.21 0.41
N SER A 529 0.44 -22.02 0.93
CA SER A 529 1.22 -23.08 1.53
C SER A 529 0.82 -23.26 2.99
N HIS A 530 0.31 -24.42 3.33
CA HIS A 530 -0.29 -24.72 4.63
C HIS A 530 0.50 -25.77 5.39
N GLN A 531 0.58 -25.59 6.69
CA GLN A 531 0.82 -26.67 7.62
C GLN A 531 -0.49 -27.45 7.81
N GLN A 532 -0.44 -28.76 7.61
CA GLN A 532 -1.57 -29.67 7.78
C GLN A 532 -1.34 -30.57 8.96
N THR A 533 -2.35 -30.78 9.80
CA THR A 533 -2.32 -31.75 10.89
C THR A 533 -3.35 -32.84 10.63
N VAL A 534 -2.88 -34.07 10.70
CA VAL A 534 -3.68 -35.26 10.41
C VAL A 534 -3.59 -36.21 11.58
N GLU A 535 -4.72 -36.71 12.03
CA GLU A 535 -4.82 -37.78 13.04
C GLU A 535 -5.07 -39.11 12.33
N THR A 536 -4.29 -40.12 12.68
CA THR A 536 -4.47 -41.49 12.17
C THR A 536 -5.51 -42.25 13.00
N SER A 537 -6.04 -43.34 12.46
CA SER A 537 -6.96 -44.23 13.18
C SER A 537 -6.35 -44.82 14.49
N GLU A 538 -5.04 -44.82 14.63
CA GLU A 538 -4.31 -45.26 15.81
C GLU A 538 -4.10 -44.13 16.83
N GLY A 539 -4.64 -42.91 16.56
CA GLY A 539 -4.50 -41.76 17.44
C GLY A 539 -3.14 -41.03 17.34
N ALA A 540 -2.32 -41.39 16.34
CA ALA A 540 -1.07 -40.68 16.10
C ALA A 540 -1.32 -39.39 15.34
N THR A 541 -0.72 -38.27 15.77
CA THR A 541 -0.81 -36.98 15.08
C THR A 541 0.40 -36.81 14.17
N LEU A 542 0.14 -36.56 12.89
CA LEU A 542 1.15 -36.26 11.87
C LEU A 542 0.99 -34.81 11.43
N THR A 543 2.12 -34.12 11.31
CA THR A 543 2.15 -32.74 10.81
C THR A 543 2.97 -32.70 9.53
N GLY A 544 2.44 -32.09 8.49
CA GLY A 544 3.10 -31.98 7.20
C GLY A 544 2.88 -30.61 6.56
N LEU A 545 3.65 -30.33 5.52
CA LEU A 545 3.56 -29.13 4.70
C LEU A 545 2.91 -29.50 3.37
N THR A 546 2.01 -28.63 2.88
CA THR A 546 1.52 -28.77 1.49
C THR A 546 2.69 -28.64 0.51
N GLU A 547 2.62 -29.34 -0.62
CA GLU A 547 3.65 -29.26 -1.64
C GLU A 547 3.84 -27.81 -2.11
N ILE A 548 5.11 -27.35 -2.09
CA ILE A 548 5.48 -26.03 -2.59
C ILE A 548 5.52 -26.10 -4.12
N THR A 549 4.61 -25.41 -4.76
CA THR A 549 4.49 -25.39 -6.22
C THR A 549 5.69 -24.73 -6.91
N PRO A 550 5.97 -25.03 -8.19
CA PRO A 550 7.03 -24.34 -8.94
C PRO A 550 6.87 -22.82 -8.96
N ALA A 551 5.62 -22.32 -9.02
CA ALA A 551 5.32 -20.89 -8.96
C ALA A 551 5.74 -20.28 -7.60
N GLN A 552 5.40 -20.94 -6.48
CA GLN A 552 5.81 -20.49 -5.15
C GLN A 552 7.32 -20.57 -4.94
N LYS A 553 7.99 -21.61 -5.43
CA LYS A 553 9.47 -21.70 -5.42
C LYS A 553 10.11 -20.51 -6.16
N SER A 554 9.55 -20.12 -7.31
CA SER A 554 9.99 -18.94 -8.05
C SER A 554 9.79 -17.62 -7.28
N LEU A 555 8.73 -17.51 -6.45
CA LEU A 555 8.50 -16.34 -5.60
C LEU A 555 9.49 -16.28 -4.43
N PHE A 556 9.78 -17.40 -3.77
CA PHE A 556 10.84 -17.46 -2.75
C PHE A 556 12.20 -17.06 -3.33
N ALA A 557 12.55 -17.60 -4.50
CA ALA A 557 13.79 -17.24 -5.19
C ALA A 557 13.85 -15.75 -5.56
N ALA A 558 12.73 -15.15 -5.97
CA ALA A 558 12.65 -13.71 -6.25
C ALA A 558 12.86 -12.83 -5.02
N LEU A 559 12.56 -13.36 -3.84
CA LEU A 559 12.86 -12.72 -2.56
C LEU A 559 14.27 -13.04 -2.02
N ASP A 560 15.08 -13.84 -2.73
CA ASP A 560 16.35 -14.37 -2.24
C ASP A 560 16.16 -15.12 -0.90
N LEU A 561 15.17 -16.00 -0.85
CA LEU A 561 14.81 -16.81 0.32
C LEU A 561 14.68 -18.29 -0.08
N ALA A 562 14.98 -19.18 0.87
CA ALA A 562 14.72 -20.60 0.71
C ALA A 562 13.24 -20.91 0.96
N PRO A 563 12.60 -21.79 0.17
CA PRO A 563 11.26 -22.27 0.48
C PRO A 563 11.28 -23.14 1.76
N PRO A 564 10.17 -23.19 2.53
CA PRO A 564 10.09 -24.02 3.73
C PRO A 564 10.15 -25.51 3.39
N THR A 565 10.66 -26.26 4.35
CA THR A 565 10.72 -27.72 4.34
C THR A 565 9.90 -28.30 5.50
N PRO A 566 9.53 -29.58 5.47
CA PRO A 566 8.83 -30.21 6.60
C PRO A 566 9.59 -30.16 7.94
N SER A 567 10.92 -30.02 7.91
CA SER A 567 11.75 -29.87 9.12
C SER A 567 11.60 -28.50 9.80
N ASP A 568 11.07 -27.50 9.10
CA ASP A 568 10.90 -26.14 9.61
C ASP A 568 9.58 -25.95 10.37
N LEU A 569 8.73 -26.99 10.34
CA LEU A 569 7.46 -27.00 11.07
C LEU A 569 7.71 -27.20 12.58
N THR A 570 7.13 -26.32 13.38
CA THR A 570 7.06 -26.58 14.84
C THR A 570 6.05 -27.69 15.11
N LYS A 571 6.41 -28.62 16.00
CA LYS A 571 5.40 -29.55 16.51
C LYS A 571 4.30 -28.75 17.21
N PRO A 572 3.02 -29.08 17.02
CA PRO A 572 1.96 -28.41 17.74
C PRO A 572 2.25 -28.51 19.24
N VAL A 573 2.31 -27.37 19.90
CA VAL A 573 2.31 -27.33 21.37
C VAL A 573 0.89 -27.73 21.78
N LEU A 574 0.75 -28.93 22.31
CA LEU A 574 -0.46 -29.47 22.90
C LEU A 574 -0.93 -28.63 24.08
#